data_6f05af9b383be088feeb15ffe08a21fc
#
_entry.id   6f05af9b383be088feeb15ffe08a21fc
#
_cell.length_a   1.000
_cell.length_b   1.000
_cell.length_c   1.000
_cell.angle_alpha   90.00
_cell.angle_beta   90.00
_cell.angle_gamma   90.00
#
_symmetry.space_group_name_H-M   'P 1'
#
loop_
_entity.id
_entity.type
_entity.pdbx_description
1 polymer ?
#
loop_
_entity_poly.entity_id
_entity_poly.type
_entity_poly.pdbx_seq_one_letter_code
_entity_poly.pdbx_strand_id
1 'polypeptide(L)'
;MSKARKRPEYAQLEVAFEDGATTAAPRRAPTRPARATREPAARTAEKPAGAAAKPRAGSRRQPVKRRRAAPAGDVASSLAGKQREISVSEFFAKNRHLLGFDNPAKALLTTVKEAVDNALDACEEADLLPEVRVEVRQLSEERFTVVVQDNGPGIVRAQVPKIFGKLLYGSKFHSLKQSRGQQGIGISAAGMYGLLTTGKPVLITTRTGARARAHQFELAINTKKNAADVLRDDEIDWEPEHGTRVEITLQGTYKKGRHSIDGYLKQVAVANPHATIVYLPPEREDEVGEPVVYTRTTEETPVAPRAIRPHPHGVELGIFLKLLQETKARNLRAFL
;
A
#
# COMPACT_ATOMS: atom_id res chain seq x y z
N MET A 1 15.76 -5.76 -50.66
CA MET A 1 14.29 -5.46 -50.68
C MET A 1 13.76 -5.67 -49.29
N SER A 2 13.69 -4.58 -48.53
CA SER A 2 13.28 -4.59 -47.11
C SER A 2 11.75 -4.43 -47.04
N LYS A 3 11.07 -5.40 -46.42
CA LYS A 3 9.62 -5.32 -46.12
C LYS A 3 9.43 -4.51 -44.84
N ALA A 4 8.99 -3.26 -44.98
CA ALA A 4 8.53 -2.44 -43.87
C ALA A 4 7.30 -3.11 -43.22
N ARG A 5 7.37 -3.45 -41.93
CA ARG A 5 6.24 -3.88 -41.10
C ARG A 5 5.39 -2.66 -40.77
N LYS A 6 4.13 -2.70 -41.18
CA LYS A 6 3.11 -1.67 -40.82
C LYS A 6 2.89 -1.69 -39.30
N ARG A 7 2.92 -0.51 -38.68
CA ARG A 7 2.47 -0.28 -37.30
C ARG A 7 0.96 -0.51 -37.23
N PRO A 8 0.42 -1.08 -36.17
CA PRO A 8 -1.03 -1.16 -35.97
C PRO A 8 -1.58 0.25 -35.75
N GLU A 9 -2.58 0.60 -36.54
CA GLU A 9 -3.33 1.85 -36.50
C GLU A 9 -4.33 1.74 -35.34
N TYR A 10 -4.11 2.51 -34.26
CA TYR A 10 -5.05 2.61 -33.15
C TYR A 10 -6.17 3.56 -33.54
N ALA A 11 -7.41 3.06 -33.62
CA ALA A 11 -8.58 3.86 -33.85
C ALA A 11 -8.79 4.84 -32.69
N GLN A 12 -8.81 6.13 -32.97
CA GLN A 12 -9.18 7.18 -32.04
C GLN A 12 -10.69 7.09 -31.78
N LEU A 13 -11.07 6.74 -30.55
CA LEU A 13 -12.44 6.87 -30.06
C LEU A 13 -12.62 8.29 -29.51
N GLU A 14 -13.23 9.16 -30.31
CA GLU A 14 -13.74 10.45 -29.84
C GLU A 14 -14.91 10.21 -28.88
N VAL A 15 -14.73 10.63 -27.63
CA VAL A 15 -15.81 10.65 -26.65
C VAL A 15 -16.55 11.97 -26.82
N ALA A 16 -17.74 11.93 -27.46
CA ALA A 16 -18.65 13.05 -27.51
C ALA A 16 -19.20 13.35 -26.11
N PHE A 17 -18.96 14.57 -25.62
CA PHE A 17 -19.64 15.11 -24.44
C PHE A 17 -21.02 15.61 -24.87
N GLU A 18 -22.09 14.95 -24.46
CA GLU A 18 -23.44 15.49 -24.53
C GLU A 18 -23.66 16.50 -23.39
N ASP A 19 -23.78 17.78 -23.74
CA ASP A 19 -24.20 18.85 -22.86
C ASP A 19 -25.68 18.70 -22.51
N GLY A 20 -25.98 18.05 -21.38
CA GLY A 20 -27.30 18.01 -20.79
C GLY A 20 -27.45 19.05 -19.68
N ALA A 21 -27.78 20.29 -20.06
CA ALA A 21 -28.20 21.30 -19.11
C ALA A 21 -29.60 20.99 -18.55
N THR A 22 -29.67 20.54 -17.31
CA THR A 22 -30.93 20.49 -16.57
C THR A 22 -30.79 21.28 -15.27
N THR A 23 -31.41 22.45 -15.25
CA THR A 23 -31.62 23.32 -14.09
C THR A 23 -32.51 22.61 -13.07
N ALA A 24 -31.97 22.29 -11.89
CA ALA A 24 -32.76 21.88 -10.73
C ALA A 24 -32.47 22.79 -9.54
N ALA A 25 -33.55 23.36 -9.00
CA ALA A 25 -33.59 24.28 -7.87
C ALA A 25 -33.04 23.66 -6.56
N PRO A 26 -32.57 24.48 -5.60
CA PRO A 26 -31.91 23.99 -4.39
C PRO A 26 -32.91 23.38 -3.41
N ARG A 27 -32.74 22.12 -3.08
CA ARG A 27 -33.47 21.45 -1.99
C ARG A 27 -32.89 21.83 -0.64
N ARG A 28 -33.73 22.38 0.24
CA ARG A 28 -33.48 22.65 1.65
C ARG A 28 -33.00 21.42 2.40
N ALA A 29 -31.95 21.58 3.20
CA ALA A 29 -31.46 20.58 4.14
C ALA A 29 -32.46 20.31 5.27
N PRO A 30 -32.62 19.09 5.77
CA PRO A 30 -33.43 18.80 6.95
C PRO A 30 -32.69 19.17 8.23
N THR A 31 -33.36 19.97 9.07
CA THR A 31 -32.93 20.36 10.40
C THR A 31 -32.89 19.14 11.34
N ARG A 32 -31.80 19.01 12.05
CA ARG A 32 -31.52 17.99 13.08
C ARG A 32 -32.30 18.36 14.36
N PRO A 33 -33.05 17.47 15.02
CA PRO A 33 -33.68 17.77 16.29
C PRO A 33 -32.66 17.81 17.44
N ALA A 34 -32.88 18.77 18.35
CA ALA A 34 -32.05 19.01 19.53
C ALA A 34 -32.09 17.83 20.51
N ARG A 35 -30.92 17.49 21.04
CA ARG A 35 -30.72 16.47 22.07
C ARG A 35 -31.15 17.06 23.45
N ALA A 36 -32.24 16.58 24.00
CA ALA A 36 -32.67 16.88 25.35
C ALA A 36 -31.70 16.31 26.40
N THR A 37 -31.17 17.16 27.22
CA THR A 37 -30.44 16.87 28.47
C THR A 37 -31.39 16.25 29.49
N ARG A 38 -31.11 15.04 29.97
CA ARG A 38 -31.75 14.45 31.14
C ARG A 38 -30.78 14.49 32.32
N GLU A 39 -31.13 15.26 33.33
CA GLU A 39 -30.55 15.19 34.66
C GLU A 39 -30.88 13.88 35.38
N PRO A 40 -30.03 13.39 36.29
CA PRO A 40 -30.28 12.20 37.05
C PRO A 40 -31.06 12.53 38.33
N ALA A 41 -32.27 11.97 38.46
CA ALA A 41 -33.06 12.05 39.66
C ALA A 41 -32.54 11.01 40.72
N ALA A 42 -32.22 11.52 41.88
CA ALA A 42 -31.99 10.75 43.10
C ALA A 42 -33.28 10.03 43.52
N ARG A 43 -33.20 8.76 43.89
CA ARG A 43 -34.23 8.05 44.63
C ARG A 43 -33.64 7.40 45.88
N THR A 44 -34.12 7.88 46.97
CA THR A 44 -34.01 7.47 48.38
C THR A 44 -34.43 6.02 48.59
N ALA A 45 -33.76 5.43 49.56
CA ALA A 45 -33.99 4.11 50.13
C ALA A 45 -35.34 3.99 50.85
N GLU A 46 -35.97 2.82 50.67
CA GLU A 46 -36.88 2.31 51.68
C GLU A 46 -36.72 0.78 51.79
N LYS A 47 -36.58 0.35 53.03
CA LYS A 47 -36.39 -1.00 53.45
C LYS A 47 -37.74 -1.51 54.02
N PRO A 48 -38.19 -2.71 53.78
CA PRO A 48 -39.03 -3.40 54.76
C PRO A 48 -38.34 -4.65 55.31
N ALA A 49 -38.64 -4.85 56.60
CA ALA A 49 -38.15 -5.88 57.46
C ALA A 49 -38.90 -7.22 57.30
N GLY A 50 -38.17 -8.29 57.59
CA GLY A 50 -38.70 -9.40 58.34
C GLY A 50 -39.23 -10.60 57.59
N ALA A 51 -38.41 -11.67 57.53
CA ALA A 51 -38.91 -13.02 57.79
C ALA A 51 -37.73 -13.96 58.14
N ALA A 52 -37.81 -14.55 59.32
CA ALA A 52 -36.86 -15.53 59.82
C ALA A 52 -36.94 -16.88 59.10
N ALA A 53 -35.82 -17.41 58.65
CA ALA A 53 -35.73 -18.82 58.23
C ALA A 53 -34.53 -19.50 58.88
N LYS A 54 -34.80 -20.67 59.39
CA LYS A 54 -34.01 -21.56 60.21
C LYS A 54 -32.66 -21.99 59.65
N PRO A 55 -31.69 -22.40 60.50
CA PRO A 55 -30.35 -22.78 60.04
C PRO A 55 -30.36 -24.16 59.38
N ARG A 56 -29.82 -24.26 58.18
CA ARG A 56 -29.46 -25.56 57.57
C ARG A 56 -28.01 -25.90 57.90
N ALA A 57 -27.82 -27.13 58.24
CA ALA A 57 -26.61 -27.79 58.70
C ALA A 57 -25.41 -27.67 57.77
N GLY A 58 -24.26 -27.66 58.39
CA GLY A 58 -22.95 -27.43 57.83
C GLY A 58 -22.56 -28.26 56.62
N SER A 59 -22.14 -27.56 55.57
CA SER A 59 -21.25 -28.07 54.50
C SER A 59 -19.81 -27.68 54.87
N ARG A 60 -19.04 -28.70 55.17
CA ARG A 60 -17.59 -28.62 55.45
C ARG A 60 -16.88 -27.98 54.27
N ARG A 61 -16.57 -26.71 54.39
CA ARG A 61 -15.70 -26.00 53.39
C ARG A 61 -14.31 -26.62 53.47
N GLN A 62 -13.90 -27.31 52.41
CA GLN A 62 -12.51 -27.70 52.22
C GLN A 62 -11.63 -26.46 52.20
N PRO A 63 -10.45 -26.45 52.81
CA PRO A 63 -9.56 -25.31 52.78
C PRO A 63 -9.03 -25.14 51.34
N VAL A 64 -9.37 -24.01 50.71
CA VAL A 64 -8.76 -23.58 49.47
C VAL A 64 -7.26 -23.44 49.75
N LYS A 65 -6.45 -24.35 49.17
CA LYS A 65 -4.99 -24.24 49.20
C LYS A 65 -4.63 -22.90 48.55
N ARG A 66 -4.28 -21.89 49.35
CA ARG A 66 -3.63 -20.68 48.90
C ARG A 66 -2.39 -21.10 48.14
N ARG A 67 -2.42 -20.94 46.81
CA ARG A 67 -1.20 -21.02 45.98
C ARG A 67 -0.21 -20.05 46.61
N ARG A 68 0.88 -20.56 47.16
CA ARG A 68 2.03 -19.72 47.54
C ARG A 68 2.43 -18.91 46.33
N ALA A 69 2.42 -17.57 46.45
CA ALA A 69 2.94 -16.70 45.41
C ALA A 69 4.40 -17.08 45.20
N ALA A 70 4.76 -17.34 43.95
CA ALA A 70 6.15 -17.57 43.59
C ALA A 70 7.00 -16.33 43.96
N PRO A 71 8.25 -16.51 44.41
CA PRO A 71 9.12 -15.37 44.73
C PRO A 71 9.21 -14.43 43.54
N ALA A 72 9.20 -13.12 43.79
CA ALA A 72 9.14 -12.08 42.76
C ALA A 72 10.23 -12.22 41.66
N GLY A 73 11.39 -12.79 42.00
CA GLY A 73 12.46 -13.10 41.05
C GLY A 73 12.08 -14.18 40.02
N ASP A 74 11.33 -15.24 40.42
CA ASP A 74 10.87 -16.28 39.50
C ASP A 74 9.81 -15.79 38.54
N VAL A 75 8.98 -14.84 38.96
CA VAL A 75 7.96 -14.22 38.08
C VAL A 75 8.61 -13.35 37.04
N ALA A 76 9.59 -12.53 37.41
CA ALA A 76 10.33 -11.68 36.48
C ALA A 76 11.11 -12.50 35.44
N SER A 77 11.80 -13.56 35.88
CA SER A 77 12.50 -14.48 34.98
C SER A 77 11.53 -15.22 34.01
N SER A 78 10.39 -15.64 34.52
CA SER A 78 9.34 -16.26 33.69
C SER A 78 8.73 -15.29 32.69
N LEU A 79 8.56 -14.00 33.04
CA LEU A 79 8.08 -12.97 32.15
C LEU A 79 9.15 -12.59 31.13
N ALA A 80 10.39 -12.49 31.52
CA ALA A 80 11.53 -12.23 30.61
C ALA A 80 11.66 -13.35 29.55
N GLY A 81 11.50 -14.60 29.94
CA GLY A 81 11.51 -15.75 29.02
C GLY A 81 10.35 -15.80 28.02
N LYS A 82 9.27 -15.02 28.26
CA LYS A 82 8.13 -14.89 27.35
C LYS A 82 8.28 -13.73 26.38
N GLN A 83 9.21 -12.83 26.64
CA GLN A 83 9.51 -11.73 25.72
C GLN A 83 10.30 -12.29 24.53
N ARG A 84 9.79 -12.04 23.33
CA ARG A 84 10.46 -12.41 22.08
C ARG A 84 10.26 -11.32 21.06
N GLU A 85 11.24 -11.14 20.23
CA GLU A 85 11.11 -10.32 19.03
C GLU A 85 10.17 -11.01 18.05
N ILE A 86 9.26 -10.26 17.44
CA ILE A 86 8.40 -10.76 16.38
C ILE A 86 9.07 -10.56 15.01
N SER A 87 8.94 -11.55 14.12
CA SER A 87 9.44 -11.40 12.77
C SER A 87 8.60 -10.38 11.99
N VAL A 88 9.19 -9.79 10.94
CA VAL A 88 8.49 -8.86 10.05
C VAL A 88 7.23 -9.48 9.45
N SER A 89 7.25 -10.78 9.14
CA SER A 89 6.07 -11.49 8.64
C SER A 89 4.98 -11.67 9.70
N GLU A 90 5.36 -11.93 10.94
CA GLU A 90 4.39 -12.03 12.05
C GLU A 90 3.75 -10.65 12.30
N PHE A 91 4.55 -9.58 12.22
CA PHE A 91 4.04 -8.20 12.26
C PHE A 91 3.08 -7.95 11.10
N PHE A 92 3.47 -8.27 9.85
CA PHE A 92 2.62 -8.13 8.68
C PHE A 92 1.33 -8.94 8.81
N ALA A 93 1.41 -10.21 9.19
CA ALA A 93 0.24 -11.08 9.34
C ALA A 93 -0.76 -10.53 10.37
N LYS A 94 -0.27 -9.94 11.47
CA LYS A 94 -1.10 -9.32 12.51
C LYS A 94 -1.65 -7.94 12.12
N ASN A 95 -0.99 -7.24 11.20
CA ASN A 95 -1.30 -5.85 10.85
C ASN A 95 -1.73 -5.66 9.38
N ARG A 96 -2.20 -6.72 8.72
CA ARG A 96 -2.68 -6.67 7.31
C ARG A 96 -3.68 -5.54 7.06
N HIS A 97 -4.54 -5.26 8.03
CA HIS A 97 -5.56 -4.21 7.93
C HIS A 97 -4.96 -2.80 7.82
N LEU A 98 -3.82 -2.53 8.47
CA LEU A 98 -3.14 -1.24 8.36
C LEU A 98 -2.52 -1.01 6.98
N LEU A 99 -2.16 -2.09 6.30
CA LEU A 99 -1.48 -2.07 5.01
C LEU A 99 -2.45 -2.27 3.83
N GLY A 100 -3.74 -2.42 4.10
CA GLY A 100 -4.74 -2.59 3.04
C GLY A 100 -4.88 -4.01 2.49
N PHE A 101 -4.36 -5.03 3.21
CA PHE A 101 -4.39 -6.44 2.80
C PHE A 101 -5.30 -7.31 3.69
N ASP A 102 -6.28 -6.72 4.35
CA ASP A 102 -7.24 -7.39 5.22
C ASP A 102 -8.38 -8.10 4.46
N ASN A 103 -8.62 -7.69 3.22
CA ASN A 103 -9.72 -8.18 2.39
C ASN A 103 -9.19 -8.49 0.97
N PRO A 104 -9.52 -9.63 0.34
CA PRO A 104 -9.01 -10.00 -0.98
C PRO A 104 -9.28 -8.97 -2.08
N ALA A 105 -10.47 -8.34 -2.11
CA ALA A 105 -10.77 -7.29 -3.10
C ALA A 105 -9.92 -6.02 -2.87
N LYS A 106 -9.72 -5.65 -1.60
CA LYS A 106 -8.87 -4.51 -1.23
C LYS A 106 -7.40 -4.82 -1.48
N ALA A 107 -6.95 -6.04 -1.19
CA ALA A 107 -5.58 -6.48 -1.45
C ALA A 107 -5.22 -6.40 -2.94
N LEU A 108 -6.12 -6.86 -3.81
CA LEU A 108 -5.92 -6.77 -5.26
C LEU A 108 -5.82 -5.31 -5.72
N LEU A 109 -6.73 -4.44 -5.28
CA LEU A 109 -6.68 -3.01 -5.58
C LEU A 109 -5.42 -2.34 -5.00
N THR A 110 -5.03 -2.65 -3.75
CA THR A 110 -3.83 -2.09 -3.12
C THR A 110 -2.57 -2.49 -3.86
N THR A 111 -2.46 -3.75 -4.32
CA THR A 111 -1.33 -4.20 -5.13
C THR A 111 -1.19 -3.38 -6.43
N VAL A 112 -2.30 -3.15 -7.13
CA VAL A 112 -2.31 -2.29 -8.32
C VAL A 112 -1.89 -0.86 -7.98
N LYS A 113 -2.43 -0.29 -6.89
CA LYS A 113 -2.10 1.07 -6.44
C LYS A 113 -0.61 1.25 -6.20
N GLU A 114 -0.02 0.38 -5.37
CA GLU A 114 1.39 0.47 -5.01
C GLU A 114 2.32 0.32 -6.22
N ALA A 115 1.97 -0.56 -7.16
CA ALA A 115 2.76 -0.75 -8.36
C ALA A 115 2.63 0.42 -9.35
N VAL A 116 1.42 0.96 -9.55
CA VAL A 116 1.16 2.12 -10.43
C VAL A 116 1.77 3.39 -9.85
N ASP A 117 1.65 3.62 -8.54
CA ASP A 117 2.24 4.79 -7.88
C ASP A 117 3.77 4.77 -8.01
N ASN A 118 4.41 3.61 -7.86
CA ASN A 118 5.85 3.45 -8.07
C ASN A 118 6.26 3.66 -9.54
N ALA A 119 5.46 3.19 -10.50
CA ALA A 119 5.69 3.37 -11.93
C ALA A 119 5.65 4.86 -12.32
N LEU A 120 4.61 5.58 -11.87
CA LEU A 120 4.48 7.02 -12.11
C LEU A 120 5.63 7.82 -11.48
N ASP A 121 5.95 7.52 -10.21
CA ASP A 121 7.04 8.20 -9.50
C ASP A 121 8.40 7.95 -10.17
N ALA A 122 8.66 6.74 -10.67
CA ALA A 122 9.91 6.42 -11.35
C ALA A 122 10.07 7.20 -12.66
N CYS A 123 8.99 7.35 -13.43
CA CYS A 123 9.00 8.13 -14.67
C CYS A 123 9.17 9.63 -14.36
N GLU A 124 8.38 10.18 -13.44
CA GLU A 124 8.43 11.60 -13.07
C GLU A 124 9.78 12.00 -12.46
N GLU A 125 10.38 11.16 -11.61
CA GLU A 125 11.72 11.40 -11.05
C GLU A 125 12.82 11.40 -12.11
N ALA A 126 12.60 10.71 -13.24
CA ALA A 126 13.50 10.67 -14.39
C ALA A 126 13.17 11.70 -15.48
N ASP A 127 12.17 12.57 -15.25
CA ASP A 127 11.65 13.54 -16.23
C ASP A 127 11.18 12.88 -17.53
N LEU A 128 10.56 11.70 -17.41
CA LEU A 128 9.97 10.94 -18.51
C LEU A 128 8.45 11.03 -18.44
N LEU A 129 7.80 11.19 -19.60
CA LEU A 129 6.34 11.08 -19.68
C LEU A 129 5.92 9.64 -19.41
N PRO A 130 5.10 9.37 -18.37
CA PRO A 130 4.77 8.01 -17.99
C PRO A 130 3.93 7.28 -19.04
N GLU A 131 4.32 6.05 -19.36
CA GLU A 131 3.55 5.08 -20.11
C GLU A 131 3.43 3.82 -19.24
N VAL A 132 2.27 3.67 -18.58
CA VAL A 132 2.05 2.61 -17.61
C VAL A 132 1.05 1.61 -18.17
N ARG A 133 1.48 0.35 -18.31
CA ARG A 133 0.62 -0.77 -18.69
C ARG A 133 0.26 -1.56 -17.45
N VAL A 134 -1.04 -1.68 -17.18
CA VAL A 134 -1.59 -2.48 -16.07
C VAL A 134 -2.38 -3.64 -16.65
N GLU A 135 -2.06 -4.85 -16.22
CA GLU A 135 -2.72 -6.05 -16.67
C GLU A 135 -3.13 -6.87 -15.44
N VAL A 136 -4.38 -7.29 -15.40
CA VAL A 136 -4.90 -8.13 -14.33
C VAL A 136 -5.39 -9.43 -14.98
N ARG A 137 -4.77 -10.56 -14.62
CA ARG A 137 -5.16 -11.89 -15.11
C ARG A 137 -5.83 -12.65 -13.99
N GLN A 138 -6.94 -13.28 -14.27
CA GLN A 138 -7.61 -14.18 -13.34
C GLN A 138 -7.15 -15.62 -13.63
N LEU A 139 -6.39 -16.22 -12.71
CA LEU A 139 -5.91 -17.60 -12.84
C LEU A 139 -6.93 -18.62 -12.30
N SER A 140 -7.76 -18.22 -11.35
CA SER A 140 -8.87 -19.00 -10.79
C SER A 140 -9.85 -18.06 -10.10
N GLU A 141 -10.93 -18.57 -9.52
CA GLU A 141 -11.96 -17.77 -8.85
C GLU A 141 -11.39 -16.78 -7.83
N GLU A 142 -10.36 -17.18 -7.07
CA GLU A 142 -9.75 -16.33 -6.02
C GLU A 142 -8.27 -16.00 -6.25
N ARG A 143 -7.70 -16.36 -7.40
CA ARG A 143 -6.28 -16.14 -7.67
C ARG A 143 -6.09 -15.27 -8.89
N PHE A 144 -5.31 -14.19 -8.70
CA PHE A 144 -5.05 -13.20 -9.73
C PHE A 144 -3.55 -12.94 -9.84
N THR A 145 -3.10 -12.58 -11.05
CA THR A 145 -1.79 -12.01 -11.29
C THR A 145 -1.98 -10.55 -11.71
N VAL A 146 -1.35 -9.66 -10.97
CA VAL A 146 -1.23 -8.23 -11.32
C VAL A 146 0.10 -8.03 -12.01
N VAL A 147 0.07 -7.44 -13.19
CA VAL A 147 1.26 -7.04 -13.94
C VAL A 147 1.22 -5.54 -14.14
N VAL A 148 2.28 -4.84 -13.74
CA VAL A 148 2.45 -3.42 -14.02
C VAL A 148 3.80 -3.22 -14.68
N GLN A 149 3.79 -2.56 -15.82
CA GLN A 149 4.99 -2.22 -16.61
C GLN A 149 5.02 -0.72 -16.85
N ASP A 150 6.19 -0.13 -16.66
CA ASP A 150 6.48 1.27 -16.94
C ASP A 150 7.58 1.44 -17.97
N ASN A 151 7.70 2.66 -18.50
CA ASN A 151 8.80 3.13 -19.32
C ASN A 151 9.79 4.01 -18.53
N GLY A 152 9.87 3.83 -17.21
CA GLY A 152 10.78 4.56 -16.34
C GLY A 152 12.26 4.23 -16.59
N PRO A 153 13.18 4.75 -15.77
CA PRO A 153 14.62 4.59 -15.97
C PRO A 153 15.14 3.16 -15.70
N GLY A 154 14.25 2.25 -15.29
CA GLY A 154 14.62 0.91 -14.83
C GLY A 154 15.31 0.94 -13.46
N ILE A 155 15.66 -0.24 -12.97
CA ILE A 155 16.27 -0.43 -11.65
C ILE A 155 17.63 -1.10 -11.81
N VAL A 156 18.66 -0.53 -11.19
CA VAL A 156 20.00 -1.13 -11.16
C VAL A 156 19.94 -2.51 -10.51
N ARG A 157 20.51 -3.53 -11.15
CA ARG A 157 20.47 -4.95 -10.75
C ARG A 157 20.66 -5.17 -9.25
N ALA A 158 21.67 -4.56 -8.64
CA ALA A 158 21.98 -4.70 -7.20
C ALA A 158 20.92 -4.09 -6.26
N GLN A 159 20.00 -3.25 -6.76
CA GLN A 159 18.96 -2.61 -5.97
C GLN A 159 17.63 -3.38 -6.02
N VAL A 160 17.38 -4.18 -7.06
CA VAL A 160 16.12 -4.92 -7.24
C VAL A 160 15.74 -5.74 -6.00
N PRO A 161 16.64 -6.59 -5.44
CA PRO A 161 16.31 -7.37 -4.24
C PRO A 161 16.01 -6.51 -3.01
N LYS A 162 16.62 -5.33 -2.90
CA LYS A 162 16.40 -4.43 -1.76
C LYS A 162 15.04 -3.72 -1.86
N ILE A 163 14.68 -3.25 -3.05
CA ILE A 163 13.42 -2.52 -3.30
C ILE A 163 12.20 -3.43 -3.11
N PHE A 164 12.25 -4.64 -3.67
CA PHE A 164 11.10 -5.54 -3.65
C PHE A 164 11.07 -6.50 -2.46
N GLY A 165 12.21 -6.78 -1.86
CA GLY A 165 12.32 -7.81 -0.82
C GLY A 165 12.58 -7.30 0.59
N LYS A 166 12.77 -5.99 0.79
CA LYS A 166 13.01 -5.41 2.10
C LYS A 166 11.93 -4.38 2.43
N LEU A 167 11.22 -4.59 3.54
CA LEU A 167 10.29 -3.59 4.08
C LEU A 167 11.06 -2.40 4.66
N LEU A 168 10.49 -1.22 4.56
CA LEU A 168 11.10 0.03 5.02
C LEU A 168 12.43 0.34 4.29
N TYR A 169 12.46 0.06 2.98
CA TYR A 169 13.57 0.42 2.12
C TYR A 169 13.10 1.39 1.02
N GLY A 170 13.76 2.53 0.89
CA GLY A 170 13.43 3.53 -0.12
C GLY A 170 14.20 4.83 0.09
N SER A 171 14.21 5.70 -0.92
CA SER A 171 14.88 6.99 -0.91
C SER A 171 14.05 8.12 -0.29
N LYS A 172 12.72 7.90 -0.13
CA LYS A 172 11.74 8.96 0.19
C LYS A 172 11.57 9.26 1.68
N PHE A 173 12.08 8.40 2.58
CA PHE A 173 11.92 8.54 4.04
C PHE A 173 12.47 9.85 4.63
N HIS A 174 13.51 10.38 4.03
CA HIS A 174 14.21 11.58 4.51
C HIS A 174 13.85 12.82 3.70
N SER A 175 12.92 12.71 2.77
CA SER A 175 12.50 13.81 1.91
C SER A 175 11.21 14.43 2.43
N LEU A 176 11.22 15.74 2.68
CA LEU A 176 10.04 16.53 3.03
C LEU A 176 9.28 17.02 1.79
N LYS A 177 9.55 16.43 0.62
CA LYS A 177 8.75 16.68 -0.58
C LYS A 177 7.51 15.79 -0.57
N GLN A 178 6.45 16.30 -1.15
CA GLN A 178 5.29 15.48 -1.46
C GLN A 178 5.66 14.47 -2.54
N SER A 179 5.40 13.18 -2.30
CA SER A 179 5.57 12.09 -3.26
C SER A 179 4.52 11.02 -2.99
N ARG A 180 4.23 10.17 -3.97
CA ARG A 180 3.48 8.94 -3.76
C ARG A 180 4.37 7.97 -2.96
N GLY A 181 3.86 6.93 -2.39
CA GLY A 181 4.66 5.84 -1.83
C GLY A 181 5.73 6.21 -0.78
N GLN A 182 5.45 7.18 0.12
CA GLN A 182 6.44 7.66 1.12
C GLN A 182 6.89 6.61 2.14
N GLN A 183 6.11 5.55 2.36
CA GLN A 183 6.34 4.60 3.46
C GLN A 183 7.36 3.50 3.12
N GLY A 184 7.73 3.30 1.85
CA GLY A 184 8.70 2.28 1.41
C GLY A 184 8.34 0.85 1.81
N ILE A 185 7.04 0.55 1.94
CA ILE A 185 6.54 -0.78 2.34
C ILE A 185 5.53 -1.35 1.34
N GLY A 186 4.92 -0.53 0.50
CA GLY A 186 3.76 -0.90 -0.29
C GLY A 186 4.01 -2.07 -1.22
N ILE A 187 4.96 -1.95 -2.13
CA ILE A 187 5.25 -3.01 -3.09
C ILE A 187 5.83 -4.28 -2.43
N SER A 188 6.66 -4.13 -1.39
CA SER A 188 7.18 -5.25 -0.62
C SER A 188 6.06 -5.94 0.18
N ALA A 189 5.10 -5.18 0.72
CA ALA A 189 3.92 -5.73 1.38
C ALA A 189 3.02 -6.49 0.41
N ALA A 190 2.82 -5.98 -0.81
CA ALA A 190 2.09 -6.66 -1.88
C ALA A 190 2.76 -7.99 -2.27
N GLY A 191 4.07 -7.99 -2.47
CA GLY A 191 4.85 -9.20 -2.73
C GLY A 191 4.79 -10.21 -1.58
N MET A 192 4.85 -9.75 -0.32
CA MET A 192 4.69 -10.61 0.85
C MET A 192 3.28 -11.20 0.94
N TYR A 193 2.24 -10.42 0.68
CA TYR A 193 0.87 -10.91 0.64
C TYR A 193 0.69 -11.97 -0.45
N GLY A 194 1.24 -11.74 -1.65
CA GLY A 194 1.26 -12.69 -2.74
C GLY A 194 1.93 -14.01 -2.33
N LEU A 195 3.13 -13.94 -1.78
CA LEU A 195 3.88 -15.10 -1.31
C LEU A 195 3.12 -15.89 -0.21
N LEU A 196 2.54 -15.19 0.77
CA LEU A 196 1.81 -15.82 1.87
C LEU A 196 0.49 -16.47 1.44
N THR A 197 -0.16 -15.96 0.40
CA THR A 197 -1.47 -16.45 -0.05
C THR A 197 -1.38 -17.46 -1.19
N THR A 198 -0.35 -17.40 -2.00
CA THR A 198 -0.23 -18.25 -3.19
C THR A 198 1.03 -19.10 -3.23
N GLY A 199 2.03 -18.80 -2.39
CA GLY A 199 3.36 -19.40 -2.43
C GLY A 199 4.20 -18.97 -3.64
N LYS A 200 3.71 -18.04 -4.48
CA LYS A 200 4.43 -17.60 -5.67
C LYS A 200 5.38 -16.44 -5.34
N PRO A 201 6.61 -16.45 -5.88
CA PRO A 201 7.54 -15.35 -5.79
C PRO A 201 7.06 -14.17 -6.63
N VAL A 202 7.63 -12.99 -6.38
CA VAL A 202 7.46 -11.81 -7.23
C VAL A 202 8.41 -11.94 -8.42
N LEU A 203 7.90 -11.71 -9.63
CA LEU A 203 8.69 -11.66 -10.84
C LEU A 203 8.92 -10.20 -11.22
N ILE A 204 10.18 -9.82 -11.41
CA ILE A 204 10.57 -8.45 -11.78
C ILE A 204 11.45 -8.52 -13.02
N THR A 205 11.06 -7.80 -14.08
CA THR A 205 11.91 -7.58 -15.25
C THR A 205 12.29 -6.11 -15.31
N THR A 206 13.57 -5.80 -15.48
CA THR A 206 14.03 -4.41 -15.54
C THR A 206 15.21 -4.23 -16.47
N ARG A 207 15.28 -3.04 -17.09
CA ARG A 207 16.35 -2.61 -17.98
C ARG A 207 16.60 -1.12 -17.80
N THR A 208 17.85 -0.73 -17.64
CA THR A 208 18.23 0.65 -17.33
C THR A 208 18.59 1.50 -18.57
N GLY A 209 18.52 0.94 -19.75
CA GLY A 209 18.77 1.66 -21.00
C GLY A 209 19.08 0.72 -22.16
N ALA A 210 19.00 1.23 -23.38
CA ALA A 210 19.15 0.44 -24.62
C ALA A 210 20.47 -0.35 -24.72
N ARG A 211 21.53 0.15 -24.08
CA ARG A 211 22.85 -0.55 -24.05
C ARG A 211 22.99 -1.56 -22.93
N ALA A 212 22.08 -1.55 -21.95
CA ALA A 212 22.07 -2.50 -20.83
C ALA A 212 21.34 -3.79 -21.24
N ARG A 213 21.71 -4.92 -20.62
CA ARG A 213 20.91 -6.14 -20.69
C ARG A 213 19.69 -6.00 -19.76
N ALA A 214 18.58 -6.60 -20.16
CA ALA A 214 17.44 -6.74 -19.27
C ALA A 214 17.68 -7.92 -18.32
N HIS A 215 17.26 -7.76 -17.07
CA HIS A 215 17.32 -8.78 -16.04
C HIS A 215 15.93 -9.15 -15.57
N GLN A 216 15.72 -10.45 -15.36
CA GLN A 216 14.50 -10.99 -14.79
C GLN A 216 14.84 -11.67 -13.46
N PHE A 217 14.16 -11.22 -12.41
CA PHE A 217 14.32 -11.74 -11.06
C PHE A 217 13.08 -12.50 -10.62
N GLU A 218 13.28 -13.62 -9.93
CA GLU A 218 12.28 -14.24 -9.08
C GLU A 218 12.70 -14.01 -7.62
N LEU A 219 11.88 -13.27 -6.86
CA LEU A 219 12.18 -12.88 -5.50
C LEU A 219 11.15 -13.44 -4.52
N ALA A 220 11.60 -14.16 -3.52
CA ALA A 220 10.81 -14.50 -2.34
C ALA A 220 11.22 -13.61 -1.16
N ILE A 221 10.23 -13.08 -0.42
CA ILE A 221 10.52 -12.24 0.74
C ILE A 221 10.83 -13.12 1.93
N ASN A 222 12.06 -13.04 2.44
CA ASN A 222 12.46 -13.74 3.65
C ASN A 222 11.85 -13.06 4.87
N THR A 223 10.81 -13.68 5.37
CA THR A 223 10.00 -13.15 6.47
C THR A 223 10.72 -13.07 7.80
N LYS A 224 11.83 -13.82 7.98
CA LYS A 224 12.63 -13.79 9.22
C LYS A 224 13.74 -12.73 9.17
N LYS A 225 14.33 -12.52 7.99
CA LYS A 225 15.53 -11.67 7.84
C LYS A 225 15.23 -10.26 7.32
N ASN A 226 13.97 -9.94 6.96
CA ASN A 226 13.60 -8.71 6.25
C ASN A 226 14.51 -8.45 5.04
N ALA A 227 14.64 -9.45 4.19
CA ALA A 227 15.49 -9.44 3.01
C ALA A 227 14.83 -10.23 1.88
N ALA A 228 15.28 -10.04 0.64
CA ALA A 228 14.90 -10.91 -0.46
C ALA A 228 15.77 -12.16 -0.48
N ASP A 229 15.15 -13.30 -0.68
CA ASP A 229 15.81 -14.49 -1.20
C ASP A 229 15.67 -14.44 -2.73
N VAL A 230 16.78 -14.25 -3.42
CA VAL A 230 16.84 -14.25 -4.89
C VAL A 230 16.81 -15.69 -5.34
N LEU A 231 15.69 -16.15 -5.91
CA LEU A 231 15.53 -17.52 -6.42
C LEU A 231 16.12 -17.63 -7.83
N ARG A 232 16.00 -16.53 -8.61
CA ARG A 232 16.48 -16.47 -9.99
C ARG A 232 16.88 -15.04 -10.35
N ASP A 233 17.92 -14.89 -11.16
CA ASP A 233 18.42 -13.62 -11.70
C ASP A 233 19.08 -13.90 -13.05
N ASP A 234 18.27 -13.83 -14.12
CA ASP A 234 18.70 -14.13 -15.48
C ASP A 234 18.75 -12.88 -16.35
N GLU A 235 19.68 -12.89 -17.28
CA GLU A 235 19.64 -11.96 -18.42
C GLU A 235 18.65 -12.47 -19.45
N ILE A 236 17.75 -11.59 -19.91
CA ILE A 236 16.75 -11.92 -20.92
C ILE A 236 16.73 -10.90 -22.04
N ASP A 237 16.16 -11.30 -23.18
CA ASP A 237 15.79 -10.37 -24.24
C ASP A 237 14.44 -9.74 -23.90
N TRP A 238 14.41 -8.43 -23.83
CA TRP A 238 13.22 -7.64 -23.52
C TRP A 238 13.13 -6.44 -24.48
N GLU A 239 11.97 -6.31 -25.14
CA GLU A 239 11.75 -5.33 -26.21
C GLU A 239 11.95 -3.86 -25.73
N PRO A 240 11.39 -3.44 -24.56
CA PRO A 240 11.55 -2.06 -24.11
C PRO A 240 13.03 -1.69 -23.89
N GLU A 241 13.40 -0.49 -24.33
CA GLU A 241 14.78 0.01 -24.16
C GLU A 241 15.14 0.27 -22.71
N HIS A 242 14.16 0.64 -21.88
CA HIS A 242 14.28 0.85 -20.45
C HIS A 242 12.92 0.69 -19.78
N GLY A 243 12.89 0.54 -18.45
CA GLY A 243 11.67 0.42 -17.66
C GLY A 243 11.72 -0.73 -16.67
N THR A 244 10.58 -0.92 -16.01
CA THR A 244 10.39 -2.01 -15.05
C THR A 244 9.04 -2.67 -15.28
N ARG A 245 9.00 -4.00 -15.18
CA ARG A 245 7.78 -4.82 -15.19
C ARG A 245 7.76 -5.63 -13.91
N VAL A 246 6.68 -5.55 -13.15
CA VAL A 246 6.46 -6.27 -11.90
C VAL A 246 5.25 -7.16 -12.04
N GLU A 247 5.39 -8.44 -11.67
CA GLU A 247 4.30 -9.41 -11.67
C GLU A 247 4.13 -10.00 -10.27
N ILE A 248 2.93 -9.86 -9.70
CA ILE A 248 2.59 -10.37 -8.37
C ILE A 248 1.35 -11.24 -8.48
N THR A 249 1.49 -12.52 -8.12
CA THR A 249 0.35 -13.43 -8.01
C THR A 249 -0.15 -13.43 -6.57
N LEU A 250 -1.44 -13.21 -6.36
CA LEU A 250 -2.04 -13.08 -5.03
C LEU A 250 -3.47 -13.62 -4.99
N GLN A 251 -3.95 -13.91 -3.77
CA GLN A 251 -5.37 -14.14 -3.55
C GLN A 251 -6.10 -12.80 -3.62
N GLY A 252 -7.15 -12.74 -4.44
CA GLY A 252 -7.88 -11.51 -4.70
C GLY A 252 -9.33 -11.78 -5.06
N THR A 253 -10.10 -10.71 -5.15
CA THR A 253 -11.44 -10.70 -5.71
C THR A 253 -11.58 -9.48 -6.60
N TYR A 254 -11.83 -9.69 -7.88
CA TYR A 254 -12.07 -8.60 -8.80
C TYR A 254 -13.53 -8.15 -8.74
N LYS A 255 -13.74 -6.86 -8.57
CA LYS A 255 -15.06 -6.24 -8.54
C LYS A 255 -15.04 -4.99 -9.41
N LYS A 256 -16.08 -4.79 -10.22
CA LYS A 256 -16.33 -3.55 -10.95
C LYS A 256 -17.02 -2.52 -10.05
N GLY A 257 -16.88 -1.24 -10.34
CA GLY A 257 -17.59 -0.17 -9.65
C GLY A 257 -16.68 0.93 -9.09
N ARG A 258 -17.22 1.76 -8.17
CA ARG A 258 -16.54 2.97 -7.70
C ARG A 258 -15.22 2.74 -6.96
N HIS A 259 -15.10 1.63 -6.23
CA HIS A 259 -13.91 1.25 -5.47
C HIS A 259 -13.22 0.04 -6.09
N SER A 260 -13.13 0.01 -7.41
CA SER A 260 -12.49 -1.03 -8.20
C SER A 260 -11.18 -0.54 -8.80
N ILE A 261 -10.45 -1.47 -9.41
CA ILE A 261 -9.26 -1.15 -10.19
C ILE A 261 -9.62 -0.21 -11.35
N ASP A 262 -10.73 -0.50 -12.05
CA ASP A 262 -11.22 0.35 -13.15
C ASP A 262 -11.46 1.80 -12.70
N GLY A 263 -12.20 1.95 -11.58
CA GLY A 263 -12.47 3.27 -10.99
C GLY A 263 -11.20 3.99 -10.54
N TYR A 264 -10.25 3.26 -9.97
CA TYR A 264 -8.98 3.82 -9.55
C TYR A 264 -8.14 4.30 -10.74
N LEU A 265 -7.94 3.46 -11.77
CA LEU A 265 -7.14 3.81 -12.93
C LEU A 265 -7.71 5.00 -13.72
N LYS A 266 -9.05 5.07 -13.82
CA LYS A 266 -9.73 6.25 -14.37
C LYS A 266 -9.40 7.53 -13.57
N GLN A 267 -9.40 7.46 -12.22
CA GLN A 267 -9.04 8.60 -11.37
C GLN A 267 -7.56 8.95 -11.49
N VAL A 268 -6.67 7.96 -11.59
CA VAL A 268 -5.24 8.18 -11.83
C VAL A 268 -5.00 8.91 -13.14
N ALA A 269 -5.66 8.48 -14.22
CA ALA A 269 -5.54 9.14 -15.53
C ALA A 269 -6.00 10.60 -15.48
N VAL A 270 -7.11 10.90 -14.78
CA VAL A 270 -7.58 12.29 -14.60
C VAL A 270 -6.61 13.12 -13.76
N ALA A 271 -6.04 12.53 -12.71
CA ALA A 271 -5.11 13.22 -11.81
C ALA A 271 -3.70 13.40 -12.41
N ASN A 272 -3.35 12.63 -13.43
CA ASN A 272 -2.04 12.65 -14.09
C ASN A 272 -2.20 12.83 -15.61
N PRO A 273 -2.57 14.02 -16.08
CA PRO A 273 -2.87 14.28 -17.49
C PRO A 273 -1.66 14.10 -18.43
N HIS A 274 -0.45 14.02 -17.89
CA HIS A 274 0.81 13.76 -18.59
C HIS A 274 1.11 12.26 -18.76
N ALA A 275 0.31 11.37 -18.15
CA ALA A 275 0.51 9.92 -18.19
C ALA A 275 -0.41 9.24 -19.22
N THR A 276 0.12 8.28 -19.96
CA THR A 276 -0.68 7.31 -20.72
C THR A 276 -0.80 6.03 -19.92
N ILE A 277 -2.04 5.57 -19.70
CA ILE A 277 -2.31 4.33 -18.97
C ILE A 277 -3.04 3.36 -19.89
N VAL A 278 -2.48 2.18 -20.06
CA VAL A 278 -3.10 1.07 -20.79
C VAL A 278 -3.53 0.01 -19.79
N TYR A 279 -4.83 -0.21 -19.66
CA TYR A 279 -5.38 -1.17 -18.73
C TYR A 279 -6.00 -2.36 -19.45
N LEU A 280 -5.59 -3.56 -19.07
CA LEU A 280 -6.16 -4.82 -19.53
C LEU A 280 -6.87 -5.49 -18.34
N PRO A 281 -8.22 -5.39 -18.29
CA PRO A 281 -9.00 -6.01 -17.23
C PRO A 281 -9.00 -7.54 -17.36
N PRO A 282 -9.27 -8.29 -16.27
CA PRO A 282 -9.42 -9.73 -16.34
C PRO A 282 -10.70 -10.08 -17.09
N GLU A 283 -10.66 -11.05 -17.99
CA GLU A 283 -11.83 -11.55 -18.69
C GLU A 283 -12.26 -12.92 -18.16
N ARG A 284 -11.59 -13.98 -18.52
CA ARG A 284 -11.84 -15.34 -17.99
C ARG A 284 -10.54 -16.15 -18.06
N GLU A 285 -10.34 -17.03 -17.09
CA GLU A 285 -9.34 -18.09 -17.07
C GLU A 285 -8.03 -17.80 -17.83
N ASP A 286 -7.22 -16.87 -17.29
CA ASP A 286 -5.92 -16.43 -17.84
C ASP A 286 -5.99 -15.56 -19.11
N GLU A 287 -7.20 -15.18 -19.54
CA GLU A 287 -7.40 -14.20 -20.60
C GLU A 287 -7.52 -12.79 -20.03
N VAL A 288 -7.07 -11.81 -20.81
CA VAL A 288 -7.24 -10.38 -20.51
C VAL A 288 -8.26 -9.80 -21.50
N GLY A 289 -9.12 -8.92 -20.99
CA GLY A 289 -10.12 -8.25 -21.79
C GLY A 289 -9.52 -7.19 -22.73
N GLU A 290 -10.38 -6.56 -23.50
CA GLU A 290 -9.96 -5.49 -24.38
C GLU A 290 -9.27 -4.36 -23.63
N PRO A 291 -8.19 -3.80 -24.18
CA PRO A 291 -7.42 -2.75 -23.53
C PRO A 291 -8.24 -1.46 -23.43
N VAL A 292 -8.32 -0.90 -22.22
CA VAL A 292 -8.83 0.43 -21.96
C VAL A 292 -7.64 1.40 -21.96
N VAL A 293 -7.60 2.35 -22.88
CA VAL A 293 -6.49 3.28 -23.03
C VAL A 293 -6.92 4.67 -22.56
N TYR A 294 -6.19 5.20 -21.58
CA TYR A 294 -6.27 6.59 -21.15
C TYR A 294 -5.04 7.31 -21.69
N THR A 295 -5.22 8.03 -22.80
CA THR A 295 -4.15 8.79 -23.45
C THR A 295 -3.84 10.07 -22.68
N ARG A 296 -2.55 10.41 -22.56
CA ARG A 296 -2.14 11.70 -21.99
C ARG A 296 -2.72 12.87 -22.78
N THR A 297 -3.00 13.95 -22.08
CA THR A 297 -3.56 15.18 -22.65
C THR A 297 -2.55 16.34 -22.64
N THR A 298 -1.39 16.15 -22.01
CA THR A 298 -0.27 17.10 -22.02
C THR A 298 1.05 16.37 -22.22
N GLU A 299 1.99 17.03 -22.88
CA GLU A 299 3.36 16.56 -23.10
C GLU A 299 4.36 17.17 -22.09
N GLU A 300 3.86 17.80 -21.04
CA GLU A 300 4.68 18.43 -20.01
C GLU A 300 4.66 17.59 -18.74
N THR A 301 5.83 17.23 -18.21
CA THR A 301 5.96 16.62 -16.89
C THR A 301 5.66 17.64 -15.80
N PRO A 302 5.03 17.25 -14.68
CA PRO A 302 4.75 18.16 -13.57
C PRO A 302 6.06 18.63 -12.93
N VAL A 303 6.09 19.90 -12.53
CA VAL A 303 7.24 20.45 -11.79
C VAL A 303 7.44 19.69 -10.49
N ALA A 304 8.64 19.15 -10.30
CA ALA A 304 8.96 18.38 -9.11
C ALA A 304 8.68 19.19 -7.81
N PRO A 305 7.95 18.63 -6.84
CA PRO A 305 7.67 19.31 -5.58
C PRO A 305 8.97 19.68 -4.87
N ARG A 306 9.01 20.88 -4.30
CA ARG A 306 10.14 21.31 -3.47
C ARG A 306 9.97 20.80 -2.04
N ALA A 307 11.06 20.40 -1.40
CA ALA A 307 11.04 20.06 0.01
C ALA A 307 10.57 21.27 0.84
N ILE A 308 9.60 21.04 1.73
CA ILE A 308 9.12 22.07 2.64
C ILE A 308 10.12 22.21 3.79
N ARG A 309 10.49 23.45 4.11
CA ARG A 309 11.18 23.70 5.38
C ARG A 309 10.14 23.58 6.50
N PRO A 310 10.43 22.81 7.56
CA PRO A 310 9.47 22.67 8.66
C PRO A 310 9.28 24.04 9.33
N HIS A 311 8.02 24.42 9.55
CA HIS A 311 7.69 25.67 10.27
C HIS A 311 8.11 25.52 11.76
N PRO A 312 8.75 26.50 12.39
CA PRO A 312 9.23 26.40 13.78
C PRO A 312 8.17 25.94 14.80
N HIS A 313 6.92 26.36 14.64
CA HIS A 313 5.80 25.93 15.48
C HIS A 313 5.34 24.48 15.27
N GLY A 314 5.70 23.86 14.14
CA GLY A 314 5.34 22.48 13.81
C GLY A 314 6.46 21.47 14.06
N VAL A 315 7.62 21.92 14.52
CA VAL A 315 8.77 21.05 14.77
C VAL A 315 8.78 20.62 16.24
N GLU A 316 8.75 19.31 16.48
CA GLU A 316 8.93 18.74 17.80
C GLU A 316 10.34 19.06 18.33
N LEU A 317 10.49 19.27 19.65
CA LEU A 317 11.74 19.66 20.28
C LEU A 317 12.91 18.71 19.93
N GLY A 318 12.67 17.40 19.89
CA GLY A 318 13.69 16.42 19.53
C GLY A 318 14.19 16.58 18.09
N ILE A 319 13.28 16.84 17.15
CA ILE A 319 13.62 17.10 15.74
C ILE A 319 14.36 18.45 15.64
N PHE A 320 13.90 19.46 16.36
CA PHE A 320 14.55 20.77 16.38
C PHE A 320 16.00 20.70 16.90
N LEU A 321 16.25 19.97 17.99
CA LEU A 321 17.58 19.75 18.54
C LEU A 321 18.49 19.01 17.54
N LYS A 322 17.94 18.02 16.83
CA LYS A 322 18.68 17.32 15.79
C LYS A 322 19.04 18.25 14.62
N LEU A 323 18.10 19.07 14.16
CA LEU A 323 18.34 20.07 13.12
C LEU A 323 19.43 21.09 13.54
N LEU A 324 19.44 21.53 14.82
CA LEU A 324 20.46 22.39 15.35
C LEU A 324 21.86 21.73 15.40
N GLN A 325 21.92 20.43 15.68
CA GLN A 325 23.17 19.66 15.70
C GLN A 325 23.72 19.40 14.30
N GLU A 326 22.85 19.16 13.33
CA GLU A 326 23.23 18.81 11.95
C GLU A 326 23.42 20.03 11.03
N THR A 327 22.96 21.22 11.44
CA THR A 327 23.03 22.41 10.60
C THR A 327 24.46 22.92 10.41
N LYS A 328 24.75 23.35 9.18
CA LYS A 328 26.00 24.07 8.86
C LYS A 328 25.89 25.60 9.02
N ALA A 329 24.69 26.07 9.39
CA ALA A 329 24.41 27.49 9.58
C ALA A 329 25.18 28.02 10.82
N ARG A 330 25.86 29.15 10.66
CA ARG A 330 26.65 29.76 11.71
C ARG A 330 25.91 30.78 12.55
N ASN A 331 24.73 31.16 12.13
CA ASN A 331 23.88 32.13 12.85
C ASN A 331 22.39 31.78 12.63
N LEU A 332 21.52 32.32 13.49
CA LEU A 332 20.09 32.04 13.51
C LEU A 332 19.39 32.44 12.20
N ARG A 333 19.80 33.56 11.58
CA ARG A 333 19.20 34.02 10.31
C ARG A 333 19.47 33.07 9.14
N ALA A 334 20.64 32.43 9.14
CA ALA A 334 20.99 31.46 8.10
C ALA A 334 20.36 30.07 8.38
N PHE A 335 19.98 29.81 9.64
CA PHE A 335 19.32 28.58 10.06
C PHE A 335 17.79 28.63 9.78
N LEU A 336 17.15 29.76 10.01
CA LEU A 336 15.75 30.01 9.70
C LEU A 336 15.53 30.37 8.21
#